data_9224e6a9eb7e29e793bb4d334880bc73
#
_entry.id   9224e6a9eb7e29e793bb4d334880bc73
#
_cell.length_a   1.000
_cell.length_b   1.000
_cell.length_c   1.000
_cell.angle_alpha   90.00
_cell.angle_beta   90.00
_cell.angle_gamma   90.00
#
_symmetry.space_group_name_H-M   'P 1'
#
loop_
_entity.id
_entity.type
_entity.pdbx_description
1 polymer ?
#
loop_
_entity_poly.entity_id
_entity_poly.type
_entity_poly.pdbx_seq_one_letter_code
_entity_poly.pdbx_strand_id
1 'polypeptide(L)'
;MIDICMGSDQITAMNSESLKTIGLQPRTPPGDQERVLTSLREAGFSPDAAVALLSFDMDQFNYIRRVMKGELPLTLMRELGAGVEATQFHALTAITRIEHGIGRDAAAEATVGLLAEEMNVDPSRASRIAADLVDRGYLARAASQVDGRRSILTLTDSAKALFQAFRDLKWQKTISVFREWPEADILDFARLFARYTDDMRRLYSAQGEPRPPGP
;
A
#
# COMPACT_ATOMS: atom_id res chain seq x y z
N MET A 1 -46.82 23.25 1.04
CA MET A 1 -45.64 23.88 0.43
C MET A 1 -44.81 24.40 1.60
N ILE A 2 -43.91 23.58 2.13
CA ILE A 2 -43.05 23.94 3.25
C ILE A 2 -41.67 24.19 2.64
N ASP A 3 -41.26 25.46 2.67
CA ASP A 3 -39.93 25.93 2.25
C ASP A 3 -38.89 25.35 3.19
N ILE A 4 -38.11 24.38 2.72
CA ILE A 4 -36.91 23.90 3.41
C ILE A 4 -35.70 24.53 2.72
N CYS A 5 -35.51 25.81 2.96
CA CYS A 5 -34.22 26.47 2.75
C CYS A 5 -33.40 26.33 4.06
N MET A 6 -32.84 25.16 4.30
CA MET A 6 -31.81 25.02 5.32
C MET A 6 -30.52 25.65 4.83
N GLY A 7 -30.01 26.66 5.53
CA GLY A 7 -28.77 27.34 5.16
C GLY A 7 -27.56 26.42 5.30
N SER A 8 -26.50 26.70 4.52
CA SER A 8 -25.24 25.96 4.49
C SER A 8 -24.63 25.70 5.88
N ASP A 9 -24.82 26.61 6.81
CA ASP A 9 -24.30 26.49 8.19
C ASP A 9 -24.99 25.40 9.03
N GLN A 10 -26.29 25.13 8.77
CA GLN A 10 -27.02 24.03 9.46
C GLN A 10 -26.62 22.67 8.88
N ILE A 11 -26.35 22.58 7.59
CA ILE A 11 -25.88 21.35 6.93
C ILE A 11 -24.48 20.99 7.42
N THR A 12 -23.60 21.96 7.59
CA THR A 12 -22.24 21.77 8.13
C THR A 12 -22.28 21.34 9.59
N ALA A 13 -23.21 21.88 10.40
CA ALA A 13 -23.37 21.50 11.80
C ALA A 13 -23.92 20.06 11.95
N MET A 14 -24.90 19.67 11.14
CA MET A 14 -25.44 18.29 11.13
C MET A 14 -24.36 17.26 10.72
N ASN A 15 -23.55 17.55 9.72
CA ASN A 15 -22.44 16.68 9.29
C ASN A 15 -21.37 16.51 10.39
N SER A 16 -21.08 17.56 11.12
CA SER A 16 -20.13 17.52 12.25
C SER A 16 -20.65 16.65 13.41
N GLU A 17 -21.94 16.61 13.63
CA GLU A 17 -22.56 15.85 14.72
C GLU A 17 -22.67 14.36 14.38
N SER A 18 -23.03 14.02 13.15
CA SER A 18 -23.01 12.64 12.63
C SER A 18 -21.61 12.05 12.66
N LEU A 19 -20.58 12.81 12.27
CA LEU A 19 -19.17 12.39 12.35
C LEU A 19 -18.72 12.11 13.79
N LYS A 20 -19.11 12.94 14.74
CA LYS A 20 -18.81 12.71 16.16
C LYS A 20 -19.45 11.44 16.69
N THR A 21 -20.67 11.16 16.27
CA THR A 21 -21.44 9.97 16.67
C THR A 21 -20.79 8.67 16.22
N ILE A 22 -20.17 8.66 15.04
CA ILE A 22 -19.45 7.49 14.50
C ILE A 22 -17.93 7.54 14.76
N GLY A 23 -17.45 8.49 15.58
CA GLY A 23 -16.04 8.60 15.97
C GLY A 23 -15.11 9.11 14.87
N LEU A 24 -15.64 9.63 13.77
CA LEU A 24 -14.86 10.12 12.63
C LEU A 24 -14.69 11.64 12.69
N GLN A 25 -13.52 12.15 12.30
CA GLN A 25 -13.24 13.57 12.23
C GLN A 25 -12.98 14.01 10.77
N PRO A 26 -13.67 15.06 10.26
CA PRO A 26 -13.43 15.57 8.92
C PRO A 26 -12.01 16.15 8.82
N ARG A 27 -11.19 15.58 7.94
CA ARG A 27 -9.80 16.03 7.69
C ARG A 27 -9.62 16.66 6.31
N THR A 28 -10.70 16.81 5.56
CA THR A 28 -10.73 17.39 4.22
C THR A 28 -10.88 18.92 4.30
N PRO A 29 -10.28 19.70 3.39
CA PRO A 29 -10.50 21.15 3.32
C PRO A 29 -12.00 21.49 3.16
N PRO A 30 -12.54 22.49 3.87
CA PRO A 30 -13.98 22.77 3.93
C PRO A 30 -14.65 22.97 2.57
N GLY A 31 -13.97 23.61 1.60
CA GLY A 31 -14.56 23.89 0.28
C GLY A 31 -14.78 22.66 -0.62
N ASP A 32 -13.99 21.60 -0.44
CA ASP A 32 -14.14 20.37 -1.22
C ASP A 32 -15.10 19.38 -0.58
N GLN A 33 -15.31 19.46 0.72
CA GLN A 33 -16.19 18.56 1.46
C GLN A 33 -17.62 18.64 0.96
N GLU A 34 -18.17 19.84 0.84
CA GLU A 34 -19.57 20.05 0.45
C GLU A 34 -19.86 19.52 -0.96
N ARG A 35 -18.94 19.76 -1.90
CA ARG A 35 -19.05 19.25 -3.27
C ARG A 35 -19.06 17.71 -3.30
N VAL A 36 -18.15 17.05 -2.58
CA VAL A 36 -18.07 15.60 -2.53
C VAL A 36 -19.32 15.01 -1.86
N LEU A 37 -19.75 15.57 -0.73
CA LEU A 37 -20.97 15.13 -0.04
C LEU A 37 -22.21 15.30 -0.92
N THR A 38 -22.33 16.37 -1.70
CA THR A 38 -23.41 16.57 -2.65
C THR A 38 -23.39 15.49 -3.73
N SER A 39 -22.25 15.24 -4.36
CA SER A 39 -22.10 14.18 -5.38
C SER A 39 -22.46 12.80 -4.84
N LEU A 40 -22.06 12.47 -3.60
CA LEU A 40 -22.38 11.19 -2.98
C LEU A 40 -23.89 11.05 -2.73
N ARG A 41 -24.57 12.12 -2.30
CA ARG A 41 -26.02 12.13 -2.11
C ARG A 41 -26.78 12.00 -3.44
N GLU A 42 -26.33 12.68 -4.48
CA GLU A 42 -26.87 12.56 -5.84
C GLU A 42 -26.68 11.13 -6.38
N ALA A 43 -25.62 10.44 -6.00
CA ALA A 43 -25.40 9.02 -6.30
C ALA A 43 -26.25 8.06 -5.45
N GLY A 44 -27.11 8.56 -4.54
CA GLY A 44 -28.06 7.77 -3.75
C GLY A 44 -27.53 7.29 -2.39
N PHE A 45 -26.37 7.78 -1.93
CA PHE A 45 -25.89 7.45 -0.59
C PHE A 45 -26.65 8.24 0.49
N SER A 46 -26.93 7.59 1.62
CA SER A 46 -27.47 8.29 2.79
C SER A 46 -26.48 9.33 3.32
N PRO A 47 -26.95 10.37 4.05
CA PRO A 47 -26.05 11.36 4.64
C PRO A 47 -24.93 10.75 5.49
N ASP A 48 -25.24 9.73 6.31
CA ASP A 48 -24.27 9.07 7.17
C ASP A 48 -23.26 8.25 6.35
N ALA A 49 -23.71 7.53 5.31
CA ALA A 49 -22.80 6.81 4.42
C ALA A 49 -21.90 7.77 3.62
N ALA A 50 -22.41 8.91 3.17
CA ALA A 50 -21.61 9.92 2.47
C ALA A 50 -20.49 10.50 3.36
N VAL A 51 -20.83 10.79 4.62
CA VAL A 51 -19.86 11.27 5.62
C VAL A 51 -18.80 10.20 5.93
N ALA A 52 -19.23 8.94 6.11
CA ALA A 52 -18.31 7.82 6.37
C ALA A 52 -17.34 7.59 5.21
N LEU A 53 -17.84 7.65 3.96
CA LEU A 53 -17.01 7.51 2.75
C LEU A 53 -15.99 8.65 2.61
N LEU A 54 -16.39 9.90 2.90
CA LEU A 54 -15.48 11.03 2.87
C LEU A 54 -14.35 10.89 3.90
N SER A 55 -14.67 10.45 5.13
CA SER A 55 -13.66 10.18 6.16
C SER A 55 -12.73 9.05 5.77
N PHE A 56 -13.29 7.97 5.25
CA PHE A 56 -12.53 6.81 4.77
C PHE A 56 -11.53 7.21 3.68
N ASP A 57 -11.94 8.00 2.68
CA ASP A 57 -11.07 8.48 1.59
C ASP A 57 -9.86 9.23 2.14
N MET A 58 -10.07 10.13 3.10
CA MET A 58 -8.99 10.90 3.70
C MET A 58 -8.04 10.06 4.55
N ASP A 59 -8.57 9.13 5.34
CA ASP A 59 -7.75 8.23 6.15
C ASP A 59 -6.95 7.27 5.27
N GLN A 60 -7.56 6.74 4.20
CA GLN A 60 -6.90 5.93 3.19
C GLN A 60 -5.78 6.71 2.49
N PHE A 61 -6.06 7.95 2.03
CA PHE A 61 -5.06 8.80 1.40
C PHE A 61 -3.86 9.04 2.32
N ASN A 62 -4.11 9.38 3.59
CA ASN A 62 -3.04 9.60 4.57
C ASN A 62 -2.25 8.31 4.85
N TYR A 63 -2.91 7.17 4.94
CA TYR A 63 -2.25 5.88 5.12
C TYR A 63 -1.37 5.53 3.93
N ILE A 64 -1.91 5.60 2.69
CA ILE A 64 -1.16 5.33 1.45
C ILE A 64 0.04 6.28 1.33
N ARG A 65 -0.15 7.57 1.58
CA ARG A 65 0.95 8.55 1.55
C ARG A 65 2.09 8.17 2.50
N ARG A 66 1.79 7.70 3.70
CA ARG A 66 2.80 7.24 4.67
C ARG A 66 3.49 5.96 4.21
N VAL A 67 2.74 5.02 3.63
CA VAL A 67 3.29 3.79 3.03
C VAL A 67 4.23 4.12 1.87
N MET A 68 3.80 4.98 0.95
CA MET A 68 4.61 5.40 -0.21
C MET A 68 5.88 6.16 0.18
N LYS A 69 5.84 6.94 1.27
CA LYS A 69 7.03 7.57 1.85
C LYS A 69 7.98 6.58 2.54
N GLY A 70 7.59 5.32 2.62
CA GLY A 70 8.36 4.29 3.31
C GLY A 70 8.40 4.44 4.83
N GLU A 71 7.55 5.29 5.42
CA GLU A 71 7.57 5.56 6.87
C GLU A 71 7.38 4.28 7.70
N LEU A 72 6.47 3.37 7.29
CA LEU A 72 6.21 2.14 8.02
C LEU A 72 7.37 1.13 7.92
N PRO A 73 7.85 0.74 6.72
CA PRO A 73 9.00 -0.16 6.60
C PRO A 73 10.25 0.39 7.28
N LEU A 74 10.56 1.67 7.09
CA LEU A 74 11.73 2.31 7.69
C LEU A 74 11.67 2.37 9.21
N THR A 75 10.50 2.56 9.79
CA THR A 75 10.33 2.53 11.24
C THR A 75 10.62 1.13 11.78
N LEU A 76 10.10 0.07 11.13
CA LEU A 76 10.38 -1.30 11.52
C LEU A 76 11.87 -1.64 11.35
N MET A 77 12.49 -1.24 10.24
CA MET A 77 13.92 -1.48 10.00
C MET A 77 14.81 -0.78 11.02
N ARG A 78 14.47 0.44 11.44
CA ARG A 78 15.18 1.15 12.51
C ARG A 78 15.03 0.46 13.86
N GLU A 79 13.83 -0.01 14.19
CA GLU A 79 13.56 -0.74 15.43
C GLU A 79 14.33 -2.08 15.49
N LEU A 80 14.53 -2.74 14.34
CA LEU A 80 15.36 -3.93 14.21
C LEU A 80 16.86 -3.66 14.29
N GLY A 81 17.30 -2.40 14.23
CA GLY A 81 18.71 -2.06 14.23
C GLY A 81 19.52 -2.61 13.04
N ALA A 82 18.84 -2.98 11.95
CA ALA A 82 19.45 -3.68 10.82
C ALA A 82 20.41 -2.80 10.00
N GLY A 83 20.39 -1.48 10.21
CA GLY A 83 21.23 -0.53 9.45
C GLY A 83 20.97 -0.52 7.95
N VAL A 84 19.87 -1.15 7.48
CA VAL A 84 19.49 -1.24 6.07
C VAL A 84 18.64 -0.04 5.70
N GLU A 85 19.02 0.66 4.64
CA GLU A 85 18.28 1.81 4.13
C GLU A 85 17.03 1.40 3.34
N ALA A 86 16.10 2.35 3.14
CA ALA A 86 14.85 2.10 2.38
C ALA A 86 15.10 1.53 0.99
N THR A 87 16.07 2.09 0.26
CA THR A 87 16.41 1.66 -1.10
C THR A 87 17.00 0.23 -1.11
N GLN A 88 17.81 -0.10 -0.13
CA GLN A 88 18.39 -1.43 0.05
C GLN A 88 17.30 -2.46 0.40
N PHE A 89 16.42 -2.12 1.35
CA PHE A 89 15.28 -3.00 1.69
C PHE A 89 14.32 -3.19 0.51
N HIS A 90 14.09 -2.13 -0.27
CA HIS A 90 13.31 -2.23 -1.51
C HIS A 90 13.98 -3.17 -2.52
N ALA A 91 15.30 -3.12 -2.68
CA ALA A 91 16.03 -4.03 -3.55
C ALA A 91 15.92 -5.50 -3.10
N LEU A 92 16.08 -5.77 -1.81
CA LEU A 92 15.90 -7.13 -1.26
C LEU A 92 14.47 -7.65 -1.49
N THR A 93 13.45 -6.81 -1.28
CA THR A 93 12.06 -7.19 -1.57
C THR A 93 11.78 -7.35 -3.06
N ALA A 94 12.42 -6.57 -3.93
CA ALA A 94 12.34 -6.71 -5.38
C ALA A 94 12.90 -8.07 -5.84
N ILE A 95 14.05 -8.49 -5.31
CA ILE A 95 14.62 -9.82 -5.59
C ILE A 95 13.66 -10.93 -5.16
N THR A 96 13.08 -10.83 -3.96
CA THR A 96 12.07 -11.80 -3.50
C THR A 96 10.87 -11.89 -4.46
N ARG A 97 10.37 -10.74 -4.96
CA ARG A 97 9.26 -10.73 -5.93
C ARG A 97 9.65 -11.39 -7.25
N ILE A 98 10.85 -11.12 -7.75
CA ILE A 98 11.36 -11.74 -8.99
C ILE A 98 11.47 -13.25 -8.81
N GLU A 99 12.10 -13.73 -7.74
CA GLU A 99 12.31 -15.15 -7.46
C GLU A 99 11.01 -15.95 -7.28
N HIS A 100 9.94 -15.31 -6.77
CA HIS A 100 8.64 -15.96 -6.52
C HIS A 100 7.55 -15.61 -7.53
N GLY A 101 7.83 -14.81 -8.55
CA GLY A 101 6.85 -14.38 -9.54
C GLY A 101 5.74 -13.49 -8.98
N ILE A 102 5.99 -12.76 -7.90
CA ILE A 102 4.97 -11.90 -7.27
C ILE A 102 4.78 -10.64 -8.11
N GLY A 103 3.56 -10.48 -8.67
CA GLY A 103 3.23 -9.36 -9.57
C GLY A 103 3.86 -9.47 -10.96
N ARG A 104 4.27 -10.68 -11.37
CA ARG A 104 4.86 -11.02 -12.68
C ARG A 104 4.20 -12.28 -13.25
N ASP A 105 4.35 -12.49 -14.55
CA ASP A 105 3.78 -13.67 -15.23
C ASP A 105 4.40 -14.99 -14.75
N ALA A 106 5.68 -14.97 -14.35
CA ALA A 106 6.39 -16.14 -13.84
C ALA A 106 7.55 -15.75 -12.91
N ALA A 107 7.95 -16.69 -12.07
CA ALA A 107 9.20 -16.64 -11.30
C ALA A 107 10.41 -16.61 -12.23
N ALA A 108 11.46 -15.88 -11.87
CA ALA A 108 12.68 -15.73 -12.64
C ALA A 108 13.91 -15.65 -11.75
N GLU A 109 15.08 -15.99 -12.32
CA GLU A 109 16.36 -15.72 -11.68
C GLU A 109 16.63 -14.20 -11.62
N ALA A 110 16.90 -13.67 -10.44
CA ALA A 110 17.09 -12.23 -10.26
C ALA A 110 18.43 -11.77 -10.86
N THR A 111 18.38 -11.04 -11.95
CA THR A 111 19.52 -10.36 -12.55
C THR A 111 19.55 -8.88 -12.17
N VAL A 112 20.68 -8.19 -12.34
CA VAL A 112 20.74 -6.73 -12.14
C VAL A 112 19.77 -5.99 -13.08
N GLY A 113 19.56 -6.49 -14.30
CA GLY A 113 18.59 -5.92 -15.25
C GLY A 113 17.17 -6.02 -14.72
N LEU A 114 16.72 -7.21 -14.30
CA LEU A 114 15.39 -7.41 -13.71
C LEU A 114 15.22 -6.62 -12.40
N LEU A 115 16.29 -6.49 -11.60
CA LEU A 115 16.28 -5.63 -10.40
C LEU A 115 16.04 -4.16 -10.76
N ALA A 116 16.72 -3.67 -11.82
CA ALA A 116 16.55 -2.30 -12.30
C ALA A 116 15.10 -2.03 -12.76
N GLU A 117 14.53 -2.94 -13.54
CA GLU A 117 13.13 -2.90 -13.99
C GLU A 117 12.17 -2.90 -12.79
N GLU A 118 12.31 -3.84 -11.88
CA GLU A 118 11.42 -4.01 -10.72
C GLU A 118 11.47 -2.81 -9.76
N MET A 119 12.62 -2.16 -9.64
CA MET A 119 12.81 -0.96 -8.83
C MET A 119 12.48 0.34 -9.57
N ASN A 120 12.26 0.29 -10.89
CA ASN A 120 12.14 1.45 -11.77
C ASN A 120 13.31 2.43 -11.63
N VAL A 121 14.55 1.90 -11.73
CA VAL A 121 15.79 2.68 -11.69
C VAL A 121 16.69 2.31 -12.88
N ASP A 122 17.69 3.15 -13.16
CA ASP A 122 18.68 2.81 -14.18
C ASP A 122 19.56 1.61 -13.78
N PRO A 123 20.05 0.81 -14.75
CA PRO A 123 20.86 -0.38 -14.47
C PRO A 123 22.14 -0.09 -13.69
N SER A 124 22.74 1.08 -13.84
CA SER A 124 23.96 1.46 -13.12
C SER A 124 23.68 1.70 -11.63
N ARG A 125 22.52 2.27 -11.32
CA ARG A 125 22.05 2.44 -9.94
C ARG A 125 21.71 1.11 -9.30
N ALA A 126 20.98 0.25 -10.01
CA ALA A 126 20.67 -1.10 -9.53
C ALA A 126 21.93 -1.90 -9.25
N SER A 127 22.94 -1.81 -10.13
CA SER A 127 24.24 -2.47 -9.96
C SER A 127 24.97 -2.00 -8.70
N ARG A 128 24.96 -0.69 -8.41
CA ARG A 128 25.57 -0.13 -7.18
C ARG A 128 24.86 -0.59 -5.92
N ILE A 129 23.52 -0.58 -5.92
CA ILE A 129 22.72 -1.08 -4.81
C ILE A 129 22.98 -2.56 -4.57
N ALA A 130 23.02 -3.37 -5.64
CA ALA A 130 23.33 -4.79 -5.54
C ALA A 130 24.74 -5.04 -5.02
N ALA A 131 25.76 -4.28 -5.47
CA ALA A 131 27.13 -4.40 -4.98
C ALA A 131 27.24 -4.08 -3.48
N ASP A 132 26.63 -2.98 -3.04
CA ASP A 132 26.60 -2.62 -1.62
C ASP A 132 25.91 -3.70 -0.76
N LEU A 133 24.81 -4.29 -1.23
CA LEU A 133 24.13 -5.40 -0.53
C LEU A 133 24.95 -6.70 -0.51
N VAL A 134 25.77 -6.95 -1.54
CA VAL A 134 26.73 -8.06 -1.56
C VAL A 134 27.84 -7.81 -0.54
N ASP A 135 28.43 -6.63 -0.52
CA ASP A 135 29.49 -6.25 0.42
C ASP A 135 29.02 -6.33 1.87
N ARG A 136 27.74 -6.05 2.11
CA ARG A 136 27.08 -6.17 3.43
C ARG A 136 26.61 -7.58 3.76
N GLY A 137 26.75 -8.53 2.87
CA GLY A 137 26.41 -9.93 3.09
C GLY A 137 24.91 -10.25 3.05
N TYR A 138 24.08 -9.37 2.50
CA TYR A 138 22.65 -9.63 2.28
C TYR A 138 22.35 -10.30 0.93
N LEU A 139 23.20 -10.06 -0.07
CA LEU A 139 23.13 -10.71 -1.37
C LEU A 139 24.40 -11.53 -1.65
N ALA A 140 24.26 -12.52 -2.50
CA ALA A 140 25.38 -13.24 -3.12
C ALA A 140 25.21 -13.21 -4.65
N ARG A 141 26.35 -13.28 -5.36
CA ARG A 141 26.36 -13.50 -6.81
C ARG A 141 26.55 -14.99 -7.08
N ALA A 142 25.75 -15.52 -7.99
CA ALA A 142 25.84 -16.91 -8.43
C ALA A 142 25.78 -16.99 -9.96
N ALA A 143 26.22 -18.09 -10.53
CA ALA A 143 25.99 -18.38 -11.94
C ALA A 143 24.52 -18.82 -12.13
N SER A 144 23.90 -18.36 -13.20
CA SER A 144 22.55 -18.78 -13.58
C SER A 144 22.51 -20.30 -13.82
N GLN A 145 21.45 -20.94 -13.35
CA GLN A 145 21.21 -22.36 -13.61
C GLN A 145 20.69 -22.59 -15.03
N VAL A 146 20.13 -21.54 -15.67
CA VAL A 146 19.57 -21.59 -17.03
C VAL A 146 20.66 -21.28 -18.06
N ASP A 147 21.52 -20.30 -17.79
CA ASP A 147 22.63 -19.89 -18.66
C ASP A 147 23.83 -19.50 -17.79
N GLY A 148 24.77 -20.41 -17.61
CA GLY A 148 25.95 -20.24 -16.75
C GLY A 148 26.85 -19.04 -17.09
N ARG A 149 26.61 -18.36 -18.22
CA ARG A 149 27.30 -17.12 -18.59
C ARG A 149 26.70 -15.88 -17.88
N ARG A 150 25.51 -16.02 -17.33
CA ARG A 150 24.78 -14.92 -16.66
C ARG A 150 25.04 -14.97 -15.17
N SER A 151 25.29 -13.81 -14.57
CA SER A 151 25.37 -13.64 -13.12
C SER A 151 23.98 -13.29 -12.57
N ILE A 152 23.56 -13.99 -11.54
CA ILE A 152 22.33 -13.74 -10.79
C ILE A 152 22.63 -13.27 -9.38
N LEU A 153 21.64 -12.65 -8.76
CA LEU A 153 21.62 -12.20 -7.37
C LEU A 153 20.74 -13.16 -6.57
N THR A 154 21.24 -13.63 -5.44
CA THR A 154 20.49 -14.52 -4.54
C THR A 154 20.49 -13.96 -3.13
N LEU A 155 19.41 -14.18 -2.40
CA LEU A 155 19.29 -13.79 -0.99
C LEU A 155 20.15 -14.72 -0.12
N THR A 156 20.98 -14.14 0.74
CA THR A 156 21.76 -14.89 1.74
C THR A 156 20.86 -15.28 2.93
N ASP A 157 21.37 -16.12 3.81
CA ASP A 157 20.68 -16.46 5.05
C ASP A 157 20.53 -15.25 5.97
N SER A 158 21.47 -14.30 5.93
CA SER A 158 21.34 -13.02 6.63
C SER A 158 20.14 -12.20 6.13
N ALA A 159 19.91 -12.15 4.81
CA ALA A 159 18.74 -11.48 4.25
C ALA A 159 17.43 -12.20 4.63
N LYS A 160 17.42 -13.53 4.59
CA LYS A 160 16.25 -14.34 5.01
C LYS A 160 15.93 -14.13 6.50
N ALA A 161 16.95 -14.10 7.36
CA ALA A 161 16.80 -13.79 8.77
C ALA A 161 16.25 -12.39 9.01
N LEU A 162 16.73 -11.38 8.25
CA LEU A 162 16.22 -10.02 8.29
C LEU A 162 14.74 -9.97 7.92
N PHE A 163 14.34 -10.65 6.85
CA PHE A 163 12.93 -10.72 6.46
C PHE A 163 12.06 -11.42 7.50
N GLN A 164 12.57 -12.46 8.15
CA GLN A 164 11.85 -13.11 9.22
C GLN A 164 11.64 -12.15 10.40
N ALA A 165 12.71 -11.50 10.87
CA ALA A 165 12.62 -10.52 11.96
C ALA A 165 11.67 -9.35 11.61
N PHE A 166 11.70 -8.88 10.35
CA PHE A 166 10.77 -7.85 9.87
C PHE A 166 9.31 -8.32 9.91
N ARG A 167 9.04 -9.55 9.46
CA ARG A 167 7.68 -10.12 9.51
C ARG A 167 7.19 -10.27 10.94
N ASP A 168 8.05 -10.77 11.83
CA ASP A 168 7.70 -10.97 13.24
C ASP A 168 7.38 -9.65 13.92
N LEU A 169 8.21 -8.63 13.73
CA LEU A 169 7.95 -7.29 14.27
C LEU A 169 6.68 -6.66 13.68
N LYS A 170 6.48 -6.80 12.36
CA LYS A 170 5.25 -6.35 11.70
C LYS A 170 4.02 -7.00 12.34
N TRP A 171 4.06 -8.32 12.58
CA TRP A 171 2.94 -9.03 13.21
C TRP A 171 2.74 -8.60 14.67
N GLN A 172 3.78 -8.36 15.43
CA GLN A 172 3.66 -7.80 16.79
C GLN A 172 2.96 -6.44 16.77
N LYS A 173 3.31 -5.54 15.82
CA LYS A 173 2.61 -4.24 15.66
C LYS A 173 1.16 -4.45 15.23
N THR A 174 0.89 -5.37 14.31
CA THR A 174 -0.47 -5.69 13.88
C THR A 174 -1.31 -6.21 15.06
N ILE A 175 -0.79 -7.14 15.84
CA ILE A 175 -1.44 -7.64 17.06
C ILE A 175 -1.74 -6.49 18.03
N SER A 176 -0.80 -5.56 18.21
CA SER A 176 -1.01 -4.40 19.09
C SER A 176 -2.14 -3.48 18.62
N VAL A 177 -2.34 -3.34 17.30
CA VAL A 177 -3.45 -2.56 16.74
C VAL A 177 -4.80 -3.22 17.02
N PHE A 178 -4.89 -4.54 16.84
CA PHE A 178 -6.16 -5.26 16.91
C PHE A 178 -6.49 -5.84 18.29
N ARG A 179 -5.58 -5.73 19.26
CA ARG A 179 -5.72 -6.35 20.59
C ARG A 179 -7.01 -5.99 21.31
N GLU A 180 -7.41 -4.74 21.22
CA GLU A 180 -8.59 -4.22 21.92
C GLU A 180 -9.85 -4.19 21.05
N TRP A 181 -9.77 -4.71 19.81
CA TRP A 181 -10.92 -4.76 18.92
C TRP A 181 -11.81 -5.95 19.26
N PRO A 182 -13.15 -5.78 19.28
CA PRO A 182 -14.07 -6.91 19.32
C PRO A 182 -13.82 -7.86 18.14
N GLU A 183 -13.95 -9.16 18.35
CA GLU A 183 -13.75 -10.16 17.29
C GLU A 183 -14.67 -9.89 16.07
N ALA A 184 -15.92 -9.49 16.31
CA ALA A 184 -16.87 -9.15 15.24
C ALA A 184 -16.32 -8.03 14.34
N ASP A 185 -15.73 -6.99 14.93
CA ASP A 185 -15.17 -5.87 14.17
C ASP A 185 -13.94 -6.29 13.35
N ILE A 186 -13.10 -7.18 13.89
CA ILE A 186 -11.95 -7.75 13.16
C ILE A 186 -12.43 -8.54 11.93
N LEU A 187 -13.45 -9.39 12.10
CA LEU A 187 -14.02 -10.19 11.02
C LEU A 187 -14.68 -9.32 9.96
N ASP A 188 -15.46 -8.33 10.38
CA ASP A 188 -16.12 -7.38 9.47
C ASP A 188 -15.10 -6.50 8.74
N PHE A 189 -14.08 -6.00 9.42
CA PHE A 189 -13.00 -5.25 8.78
C PHE A 189 -12.30 -6.07 7.71
N ALA A 190 -11.90 -7.31 8.03
CA ALA A 190 -11.22 -8.18 7.07
C ALA A 190 -12.10 -8.47 5.84
N ARG A 191 -13.38 -8.80 6.05
CA ARG A 191 -14.36 -9.07 4.99
C ARG A 191 -14.61 -7.84 4.11
N LEU A 192 -14.85 -6.67 4.71
CA LEU A 192 -15.13 -5.42 4.00
C LEU A 192 -13.90 -4.92 3.25
N PHE A 193 -12.72 -5.03 3.86
CA PHE A 193 -11.47 -4.64 3.21
C PHE A 193 -11.14 -5.53 2.00
N ALA A 194 -11.33 -6.85 2.11
CA ALA A 194 -11.18 -7.76 0.99
C ALA A 194 -12.13 -7.40 -0.17
N ARG A 195 -13.42 -7.16 0.13
CA ARG A 195 -14.39 -6.71 -0.87
C ARG A 195 -13.97 -5.40 -1.54
N TYR A 196 -13.57 -4.40 -0.75
CA TYR A 196 -13.12 -3.11 -1.26
C TYR A 196 -11.93 -3.26 -2.22
N THR A 197 -10.90 -4.02 -1.82
CA THR A 197 -9.70 -4.22 -2.64
C THR A 197 -9.99 -4.99 -3.92
N ASP A 198 -10.93 -5.94 -3.90
CA ASP A 198 -11.36 -6.67 -5.09
C ASP A 198 -12.19 -5.80 -6.05
N ASP A 199 -13.06 -4.95 -5.52
CA ASP A 199 -13.84 -3.99 -6.34
C ASP A 199 -12.91 -2.95 -6.99
N MET A 200 -11.93 -2.42 -6.24
CA MET A 200 -10.92 -1.50 -6.76
C MET A 200 -10.07 -2.15 -7.85
N ARG A 201 -9.63 -3.41 -7.64
CA ARG A 201 -8.88 -4.16 -8.66
C ARG A 201 -9.70 -4.30 -9.94
N ARG A 202 -10.97 -4.69 -9.86
CA ARG A 202 -11.86 -4.80 -11.02
C ARG A 202 -12.03 -3.47 -11.75
N LEU A 203 -12.23 -2.39 -11.02
CA LEU A 203 -12.44 -1.06 -11.59
C LEU A 203 -11.21 -0.58 -12.38
N TYR A 204 -10.01 -0.77 -11.84
CA TYR A 204 -8.78 -0.29 -12.49
C TYR A 204 -8.24 -1.26 -13.54
N SER A 205 -8.48 -2.58 -13.44
CA SER A 205 -8.11 -3.53 -14.48
C SER A 205 -8.95 -3.36 -15.75
N ALA A 206 -10.25 -3.05 -15.62
CA ALA A 206 -11.13 -2.80 -16.75
C ALA A 206 -10.76 -1.54 -17.58
N GLN A 207 -9.95 -0.63 -17.01
CA GLN A 207 -9.47 0.57 -17.72
C GLN A 207 -8.15 0.35 -18.47
N GLY A 208 -7.49 -0.80 -18.28
CA GLY A 208 -6.19 -1.13 -18.88
C GLY A 208 -6.26 -1.86 -20.23
N GLU A 209 -7.42 -2.27 -20.69
CA GLU A 209 -7.54 -2.79 -22.07
C GLU A 209 -7.62 -1.62 -23.06
N PRO A 210 -6.64 -1.47 -24.00
CA PRO A 210 -6.74 -0.50 -25.07
C PRO A 210 -7.99 -0.84 -25.89
N ARG A 211 -8.94 0.10 -25.98
CA ARG A 211 -10.12 -0.01 -26.86
C ARG A 211 -9.62 -0.36 -28.26
N PRO A 212 -10.06 -1.49 -28.88
CA PRO A 212 -9.65 -1.82 -30.22
C PRO A 212 -10.01 -0.65 -31.15
N PRO A 213 -9.14 -0.32 -32.13
CA PRO A 213 -9.45 0.72 -33.11
C PRO A 213 -10.77 0.36 -33.77
N GLY A 214 -11.72 1.28 -33.71
CA GLY A 214 -13.01 1.13 -34.37
C GLY A 214 -12.85 0.96 -35.86
N PRO A 215 -13.80 0.34 -36.56
CA PRO A 215 -13.74 0.05 -37.99
C PRO A 215 -13.70 1.31 -38.84
#